data_26ae15f8c2856ca2f824f9eea47ed59c
#
_entry.id   26ae15f8c2856ca2f824f9eea47ed59c
#
_cell.length_a   1.000
_cell.length_b   1.000
_cell.length_c   1.000
_cell.angle_alpha   90.00
_cell.angle_beta   90.00
_cell.angle_gamma   90.00
#
_symmetry.space_group_name_H-M   'P 1'
#
loop_
_entity.id
_entity.type
_entity.pdbx_description
1 polymer ?
#
loop_
_entity_poly.entity_id
_entity_poly.type
_entity_poly.pdbx_seq_one_letter_code
_entity_poly.pdbx_strand_id
1 'polypeptide(L)'
;MSTTAVEPYKSGFFDLTHKLTVEKHGHTALITINHPPANTWDRESLIGLKQVVEHLNHDDEVYALVITGQGEKFFSAGADLKLFADGDRTRAHEMAKRFGEAFEALRQFRGVSIA
;
A
#
# COMPACT_ATOMS: atom_id res chain seq x y z
N MET A 1 15.87 -27.09 -4.33
CA MET A 1 14.82 -26.06 -4.46
C MET A 1 15.29 -24.79 -3.78
N SER A 2 15.31 -23.73 -4.53
CA SER A 2 15.68 -22.45 -3.96
C SER A 2 14.50 -21.86 -3.22
N THR A 3 14.68 -21.52 -1.96
CA THR A 3 13.68 -20.78 -1.21
C THR A 3 14.14 -19.34 -1.07
N THR A 4 13.29 -18.43 -1.51
CA THR A 4 13.51 -17.01 -1.27
C THR A 4 13.28 -16.73 0.21
N ALA A 5 14.26 -16.11 0.85
CA ALA A 5 14.08 -15.68 2.23
C ALA A 5 12.95 -14.66 2.30
N VAL A 6 12.03 -14.86 3.24
CA VAL A 6 10.94 -13.93 3.52
C VAL A 6 11.27 -13.24 4.82
N GLU A 7 11.34 -11.92 4.78
CA GLU A 7 11.61 -11.14 5.97
C GLU A 7 10.77 -9.86 5.97
N PRO A 8 10.41 -9.34 7.16
CA PRO A 8 9.79 -8.04 7.24
C PRO A 8 10.72 -6.99 6.64
N TYR A 9 10.15 -6.06 5.90
CA TYR A 9 10.93 -4.95 5.40
C TYR A 9 11.28 -4.02 6.55
N LYS A 10 12.55 -3.94 6.88
CA LYS A 10 13.02 -3.19 8.05
C LYS A 10 13.13 -1.71 7.74
N SER A 11 12.14 -0.97 8.19
CA SER A 11 12.25 0.48 8.20
C SER A 11 11.27 1.01 9.24
N GLY A 12 11.73 1.79 10.18
CA GLY A 12 10.86 2.52 11.10
C GLY A 12 9.88 3.45 10.39
N PHE A 13 10.10 3.65 9.10
CA PHE A 13 9.26 4.43 8.22
C PHE A 13 7.86 3.80 8.03
N PHE A 14 7.76 2.47 8.12
CA PHE A 14 6.51 1.75 7.87
C PHE A 14 5.68 1.51 9.12
N ASP A 15 6.13 1.98 10.26
CA ASP A 15 5.40 1.86 11.52
C ASP A 15 4.25 2.86 11.62
N LEU A 16 4.04 3.67 10.58
CA LEU A 16 3.01 4.70 10.59
C LEU A 16 1.60 4.15 10.45
N THR A 17 1.45 2.92 9.96
CA THR A 17 0.13 2.29 9.85
C THR A 17 0.23 0.78 9.96
N HIS A 18 -0.75 0.19 10.65
CA HIS A 18 -0.91 -1.27 10.71
C HIS A 18 -1.76 -1.82 9.56
N LYS A 19 -2.29 -0.94 8.72
CA LYS A 19 -3.18 -1.31 7.61
C LYS A 19 -2.42 -1.77 6.37
N LEU A 20 -1.10 -1.63 6.39
CA LEU A 20 -0.20 -2.13 5.36
C LEU A 20 0.93 -2.89 6.02
N THR A 21 1.31 -4.01 5.39
CA THR A 21 2.54 -4.70 5.75
C THR A 21 3.43 -4.80 4.53
N VAL A 22 4.74 -4.80 4.74
CA VAL A 22 5.72 -4.91 3.66
C VAL A 22 6.68 -6.03 4.00
N GLU A 23 6.82 -6.98 3.09
CA GLU A 23 7.73 -8.09 3.22
C GLU A 23 8.68 -8.12 2.04
N LYS A 24 9.90 -8.56 2.27
CA LYS A 24 10.89 -8.72 1.22
C LYS A 24 11.04 -10.19 0.87
N HIS A 25 10.82 -10.51 -0.39
CA HIS A 25 11.01 -11.84 -0.97
C HIS A 25 12.12 -11.73 -2.04
N GLY A 26 13.39 -11.89 -1.61
CA GLY A 26 14.51 -11.64 -2.51
C GLY A 26 14.57 -10.17 -2.92
N HIS A 27 14.37 -9.88 -4.20
CA HIS A 27 14.35 -8.53 -4.76
C HIS A 27 12.90 -8.02 -5.03
N THR A 28 11.92 -8.74 -4.52
CA THR A 28 10.50 -8.35 -4.64
C THR A 28 9.98 -7.89 -3.30
N ALA A 29 9.36 -6.73 -3.27
CA ALA A 29 8.63 -6.25 -2.09
C ALA A 29 7.16 -6.65 -2.22
N LEU A 30 6.60 -7.28 -1.20
CA LEU A 30 5.19 -7.62 -1.12
C LEU A 30 4.51 -6.65 -0.16
N ILE A 31 3.61 -5.85 -0.70
CA ILE A 31 2.78 -4.93 0.07
C ILE A 31 1.41 -5.58 0.26
N THR A 32 1.02 -5.80 1.50
CA THR A 32 -0.26 -6.41 1.81
C THR A 32 -1.17 -5.40 2.49
N ILE A 33 -2.37 -5.21 1.92
CA ILE A 33 -3.40 -4.37 2.50
C ILE A 33 -4.10 -5.19 3.59
N ASN A 34 -4.10 -4.67 4.81
CA ASN A 34 -4.70 -5.36 5.96
C ASN A 34 -5.62 -4.41 6.72
N HIS A 35 -6.81 -4.22 6.17
CA HIS A 35 -7.84 -3.38 6.76
C HIS A 35 -9.18 -4.10 6.70
N PRO A 36 -9.42 -5.05 7.65
CA PRO A 36 -10.66 -5.83 7.66
C PRO A 36 -11.91 -4.95 7.77
N PRO A 37 -13.08 -5.41 7.24
CA PRO A 37 -13.27 -6.71 6.61
C PRO A 37 -12.92 -6.75 5.11
N ALA A 38 -12.89 -5.62 4.42
CA ALA A 38 -12.84 -5.60 2.96
C ALA A 38 -11.61 -4.87 2.40
N ASN A 39 -10.61 -4.61 3.23
CA ASN A 39 -9.37 -3.93 2.82
C ASN A 39 -9.62 -2.58 2.16
N THR A 40 -10.49 -1.79 2.77
CA THR A 40 -10.81 -0.46 2.25
C THR A 40 -9.68 0.53 2.52
N TRP A 41 -9.58 1.53 1.66
CA TRP A 41 -8.61 2.61 1.79
C TRP A 41 -9.18 3.76 2.60
N ASP A 42 -8.34 4.30 3.47
CA ASP A 42 -8.62 5.55 4.18
C ASP A 42 -7.40 6.48 4.07
N ARG A 43 -7.49 7.64 4.72
CA ARG A 43 -6.42 8.64 4.67
C ARG A 43 -5.08 8.05 5.14
N GLU A 44 -5.09 7.33 6.26
CA GLU A 44 -3.89 6.75 6.86
C GLU A 44 -3.23 5.74 5.92
N SER A 45 -4.00 4.80 5.39
CA SER A 45 -3.45 3.76 4.52
C SER A 45 -3.00 4.32 3.18
N LEU A 46 -3.65 5.34 2.64
CA LEU A 46 -3.22 5.98 1.39
C LEU A 46 -1.92 6.75 1.56
N ILE A 47 -1.77 7.47 2.66
CA ILE A 47 -0.51 8.14 2.97
C ILE A 47 0.60 7.10 3.15
N GLY A 48 0.29 6.02 3.86
CA GLY A 48 1.23 4.92 4.07
C GLY A 48 1.67 4.27 2.77
N LEU A 49 0.74 4.01 1.86
CA LEU A 49 1.07 3.43 0.55
C LEU A 49 2.01 4.32 -0.24
N LYS A 50 1.72 5.61 -0.31
CA LYS A 50 2.59 6.56 -1.00
C LYS A 50 4.00 6.54 -0.44
N GLN A 51 4.13 6.59 0.88
CA GLN A 51 5.43 6.60 1.55
C GLN A 51 6.21 5.31 1.30
N VAL A 52 5.53 4.16 1.39
CA VAL A 52 6.14 2.86 1.15
C VAL A 52 6.67 2.78 -0.28
N VAL A 53 5.85 3.11 -1.26
CA VAL A 53 6.25 3.01 -2.67
C VAL A 53 7.38 3.98 -3.00
N GLU A 54 7.34 5.19 -2.48
CA GLU A 54 8.42 6.15 -2.69
C GLU A 54 9.75 5.64 -2.08
N HIS A 55 9.67 5.06 -0.90
CA HIS A 55 10.86 4.47 -0.27
C HIS A 55 11.40 3.31 -1.09
N LEU A 56 10.53 2.38 -1.52
CA LEU A 56 10.93 1.24 -2.34
C LEU A 56 11.52 1.69 -3.68
N ASN A 57 11.04 2.78 -4.23
CA ASN A 57 11.56 3.33 -5.48
C ASN A 57 13.02 3.79 -5.38
N HIS A 58 13.49 4.06 -4.18
CA HIS A 58 14.87 4.46 -3.92
C HIS A 58 15.74 3.32 -3.36
N ASP A 59 15.19 2.13 -3.24
CA ASP A 59 15.91 0.95 -2.76
C ASP A 59 16.41 0.13 -3.95
N ASP A 60 17.71 0.16 -4.20
CA ASP A 60 18.33 -0.52 -5.34
C ASP A 60 18.21 -2.04 -5.29
N GLU A 61 17.92 -2.61 -4.12
CA GLU A 61 17.74 -4.06 -3.94
C GLU A 61 16.32 -4.52 -4.26
N VAL A 62 15.40 -3.58 -4.50
CA VAL A 62 14.01 -3.89 -4.86
C VAL A 62 13.82 -3.68 -6.35
N TYR A 63 13.56 -4.76 -7.09
CA TYR A 63 13.38 -4.74 -8.55
C TYR A 63 11.91 -4.75 -8.94
N ALA A 64 11.07 -5.29 -8.07
CA ALA A 64 9.64 -5.42 -8.32
C ALA A 64 8.86 -5.23 -7.03
N LEU A 65 7.62 -4.79 -7.15
CA LEU A 65 6.68 -4.81 -6.05
C LEU A 65 5.40 -5.53 -6.45
N VAL A 66 4.83 -6.22 -5.49
CA VAL A 66 3.53 -6.87 -5.61
C VAL A 66 2.65 -6.30 -4.53
N ILE A 67 1.42 -5.93 -4.88
CA ILE A 67 0.44 -5.46 -3.93
C ILE A 67 -0.74 -6.42 -3.91
N THR A 68 -1.17 -6.81 -2.72
CA THR A 68 -2.27 -7.75 -2.53
C THR A 68 -3.07 -7.40 -1.29
N GLY A 69 -4.20 -8.04 -1.09
CA GLY A 69 -5.02 -7.89 0.09
C GLY A 69 -4.90 -9.09 1.03
N GLN A 70 -4.92 -8.83 2.32
CA GLN A 70 -4.94 -9.87 3.33
C GLN A 70 -6.26 -10.63 3.25
N GLY A 71 -6.20 -11.96 3.36
CA GLY A 71 -7.37 -12.84 3.32
C GLY A 71 -7.69 -13.33 1.92
N GLU A 72 -8.79 -14.08 1.81
CA GLU A 72 -9.13 -14.80 0.58
C GLU A 72 -10.21 -14.11 -0.26
N LYS A 73 -10.93 -13.17 0.31
CA LYS A 73 -12.12 -12.61 -0.35
C LYS A 73 -11.86 -11.30 -1.09
N PHE A 74 -11.02 -10.43 -0.52
CA PHE A 74 -10.88 -9.08 -1.04
C PHE A 74 -9.42 -8.73 -1.29
N PHE A 75 -9.16 -8.24 -2.48
CA PHE A 75 -7.99 -7.39 -2.71
C PHE A 75 -8.21 -6.05 -2.02
N SER A 76 -9.21 -5.30 -2.45
CA SER A 76 -9.69 -4.09 -1.80
C SER A 76 -11.08 -3.75 -2.33
N ALA A 77 -11.96 -3.31 -1.46
CA ALA A 77 -13.29 -2.85 -1.85
C ALA A 77 -13.32 -1.34 -2.17
N GLY A 78 -12.15 -0.69 -2.23
CA GLY A 78 -12.06 0.73 -2.56
C GLY A 78 -12.05 1.63 -1.34
N ALA A 79 -12.63 2.81 -1.46
CA ALA A 79 -12.66 3.78 -0.38
C ALA A 79 -13.56 3.33 0.77
N ASP A 80 -13.17 3.66 2.00
CA ASP A 80 -14.01 3.45 3.16
C ASP A 80 -15.17 4.46 3.14
N LEU A 81 -16.37 3.96 2.85
CA LEU A 81 -17.56 4.81 2.70
C LEU A 81 -17.96 5.54 3.98
N LYS A 82 -17.51 5.07 5.14
CA LYS A 82 -17.76 5.73 6.41
C LYS A 82 -17.16 7.13 6.45
N LEU A 83 -16.10 7.36 5.66
CA LEU A 83 -15.43 8.66 5.59
C LEU A 83 -16.27 9.72 4.87
N PHE A 84 -17.29 9.30 4.12
CA PHE A 84 -18.13 10.19 3.33
C PHE A 84 -19.55 10.31 3.90
N ALA A 85 -19.83 9.65 5.02
CA ALA A 85 -21.18 9.56 5.55
C ALA A 85 -21.75 10.91 6.02
N ASP A 86 -20.90 11.85 6.39
CA ASP A 86 -21.31 13.18 6.84
C ASP A 86 -21.50 14.20 5.71
N GLY A 87 -21.18 13.82 4.47
CA GLY A 87 -21.29 14.71 3.32
C GLY A 87 -20.29 15.86 3.27
N ASP A 88 -19.21 15.78 4.02
CA ASP A 88 -18.17 16.81 4.06
C ASP A 88 -17.38 16.82 2.74
N ARG A 89 -17.56 17.89 1.96
CA ARG A 89 -16.91 18.05 0.66
C ARG A 89 -15.39 18.19 0.78
N THR A 90 -14.92 18.85 1.83
CA THR A 90 -13.48 19.04 2.07
C THR A 90 -12.82 17.69 2.30
N ARG A 91 -13.44 16.83 3.10
CA ARG A 91 -12.93 15.49 3.35
C ARG A 91 -12.94 14.63 2.09
N ALA A 92 -14.03 14.70 1.32
CA ALA A 92 -14.13 13.97 0.06
C ALA A 92 -13.05 14.40 -0.93
N HIS A 93 -12.80 15.70 -1.02
CA HIS A 93 -11.75 16.25 -1.88
C HIS A 93 -10.35 15.79 -1.43
N GLU A 94 -10.09 15.83 -0.14
CA GLU A 94 -8.83 15.33 0.42
C GLU A 94 -8.62 13.86 0.09
N MET A 95 -9.66 13.04 0.26
CA MET A 95 -9.56 11.61 -0.04
C MET A 95 -9.26 11.36 -1.51
N ALA A 96 -9.91 12.08 -2.41
CA ALA A 96 -9.63 11.97 -3.85
C ALA A 96 -8.18 12.32 -4.14
N LYS A 97 -7.67 13.36 -3.52
CA LYS A 97 -6.27 13.77 -3.66
C LYS A 97 -5.31 12.69 -3.16
N ARG A 98 -5.60 12.10 -1.99
CA ARG A 98 -4.75 11.04 -1.42
C ARG A 98 -4.72 9.79 -2.30
N PHE A 99 -5.87 9.40 -2.88
CA PHE A 99 -5.92 8.32 -3.86
C PHE A 99 -5.03 8.64 -5.07
N GLY A 100 -5.17 9.82 -5.61
CA GLY A 100 -4.38 10.25 -6.77
C GLY A 100 -2.89 10.20 -6.49
N GLU A 101 -2.46 10.73 -5.35
CA GLU A 101 -1.05 10.75 -4.96
C GLU A 101 -0.49 9.33 -4.76
N ALA A 102 -1.24 8.46 -4.07
CA ALA A 102 -0.79 7.10 -3.78
C ALA A 102 -0.65 6.26 -5.05
N PHE A 103 -1.64 6.32 -5.93
CA PHE A 103 -1.59 5.53 -7.17
C PHE A 103 -0.67 6.14 -8.21
N GLU A 104 -0.43 7.44 -8.18
CA GLU A 104 0.62 8.06 -8.99
C GLU A 104 2.01 7.58 -8.55
N ALA A 105 2.23 7.42 -7.25
CA ALA A 105 3.49 6.85 -6.75
C ALA A 105 3.70 5.42 -7.30
N LEU A 106 2.64 4.60 -7.31
CA LEU A 106 2.70 3.27 -7.92
C LEU A 106 3.05 3.33 -9.40
N ARG A 107 2.43 4.25 -10.14
CA ARG A 107 2.72 4.42 -11.57
C ARG A 107 4.17 4.80 -11.82
N GLN A 108 4.75 5.60 -10.94
CA GLN A 108 6.13 6.09 -11.08
C GLN A 108 7.19 5.13 -10.55
N PHE A 109 6.80 3.99 -10.00
CA PHE A 109 7.78 3.01 -9.54
C PHE A 109 8.66 2.58 -10.72
N ARG A 110 10.00 2.64 -10.53
CA ARG A 110 10.99 2.41 -11.60
C ARG A 110 11.07 0.97 -12.09
N GLY A 111 10.65 0.02 -11.27
CA GLY A 111 10.68 -1.40 -11.60
C GLY A 111 9.33 -1.92 -12.07
N VAL A 112 9.11 -3.22 -11.89
CA VAL A 112 7.84 -3.88 -12.22
C VAL A 112 6.91 -3.80 -11.03
N SER A 113 5.65 -3.43 -11.26
CA SER A 113 4.63 -3.48 -10.23
C SER A 113 3.46 -4.34 -10.70
N ILE A 114 2.98 -5.20 -9.79
CA ILE A 114 1.93 -6.19 -10.06
C ILE A 114 0.90 -6.12 -8.92
N ALA A 115 -0.36 -6.13 -9.32
CA ALA A 115 -1.47 -6.20 -8.37
C ALA A 115 -2.03 -7.62 -8.28
#